data_3c3d53ada6b82a2e381b6c81969809f4
#
_entry.id   3c3d53ada6b82a2e381b6c81969809f4
#
_cell.length_a   1.000
_cell.length_b   1.000
_cell.length_c   1.000
_cell.angle_alpha   90.00
_cell.angle_beta   90.00
_cell.angle_gamma   90.00
#
_symmetry.space_group_name_H-M   'P 1'
#
loop_
_entity.id
_entity.type
_entity.pdbx_description
1 polymer ?
#
loop_
_entity_poly.entity_id
_entity_poly.type
_entity_poly.pdbx_seq_one_letter_code
_entity_poly.pdbx_strand_id
1 'polypeptide(L)'
;TGSTSTKLAIYHDAECVFSKTLHLHLPEGADRTNTDDQLKYRTQEILTFLDESNMKITDFDIIASRCGQIPRHPAECYWANQLMCDVLRFRPISNHASNYAPMISLELTKGTNIPVVAPHAPTSFEMSEIAQVSGCKAIPLKSGSHVLNSKYVARLSAERLGKTYETGTF
;
A
#
# COMPACT_ATOMS: atom_id res chain seq x y z
N THR A 1 5.70 1.13 1.50
CA THR A 1 6.66 0.92 2.60
C THR A 1 7.20 -0.50 2.56
N GLY A 2 8.51 -0.64 2.67
CA GLY A 2 9.22 -1.89 2.87
C GLY A 2 9.84 -1.95 4.28
N SER A 3 10.52 -3.04 4.63
CA SER A 3 11.15 -3.19 5.96
C SER A 3 12.20 -2.11 6.27
N THR A 4 12.94 -1.68 5.28
CA THR A 4 14.07 -0.73 5.41
C THR A 4 13.90 0.55 4.61
N SER A 5 12.82 0.70 3.84
CA SER A 5 12.65 1.85 2.96
C SER A 5 11.19 2.20 2.72
N THR A 6 10.96 3.44 2.32
CA THR A 6 9.68 3.94 1.82
C THR A 6 9.86 4.40 0.38
N LYS A 7 9.13 3.82 -0.56
CA LYS A 7 9.11 4.27 -1.95
C LYS A 7 8.00 5.28 -2.14
N LEU A 8 8.34 6.40 -2.73
CA LEU A 8 7.43 7.47 -3.13
C LEU A 8 7.42 7.60 -4.63
N ALA A 9 6.29 7.93 -5.20
CA ALA A 9 6.16 8.32 -6.59
C ALA A 9 5.09 9.40 -6.71
N ILE A 10 5.32 10.38 -7.57
CA ILE A 10 4.39 11.45 -7.88
C ILE A 10 3.97 11.25 -9.34
N TYR A 11 2.68 11.31 -9.55
CA TYR A 11 2.08 11.17 -10.87
C TYR A 11 1.33 12.43 -11.23
N HIS A 12 1.42 12.82 -12.48
CA HIS A 12 0.52 13.75 -13.13
C HIS A 12 -0.32 12.92 -14.11
N ASP A 13 -1.58 12.71 -13.79
CA ASP A 13 -2.45 11.75 -14.45
C ASP A 13 -1.85 10.32 -14.48
N ALA A 14 -1.50 9.82 -15.65
CA ALA A 14 -0.89 8.50 -15.82
C ALA A 14 0.65 8.53 -15.90
N GLU A 15 1.26 9.69 -15.91
CA GLU A 15 2.70 9.87 -16.05
C GLU A 15 3.37 9.95 -14.67
N CYS A 16 4.37 9.10 -14.44
CA CYS A 16 5.22 9.20 -13.26
C CYS A 16 6.24 10.33 -13.46
N VAL A 17 5.99 11.49 -12.86
CA VAL A 17 6.86 12.67 -12.98
C VAL A 17 8.02 12.63 -12.00
N PHE A 18 7.89 11.87 -10.92
CA PHE A 18 8.95 11.74 -9.92
C PHE A 18 8.85 10.42 -9.16
N SER A 19 10.00 9.82 -8.83
CA SER A 19 10.05 8.68 -7.92
C SER A 19 11.31 8.70 -7.07
N LYS A 20 11.21 8.31 -5.80
CA LYS A 20 12.34 8.21 -4.88
C LYS A 20 12.15 7.06 -3.89
N THR A 21 13.25 6.46 -3.51
CA THR A 21 13.29 5.52 -2.38
C THR A 21 13.99 6.21 -1.21
N LEU A 22 13.25 6.40 -0.12
CA LEU A 22 13.78 6.89 1.15
C LEU A 22 14.21 5.68 1.98
N HIS A 23 15.45 5.67 2.44
CA HIS A 23 15.95 4.64 3.34
C HIS A 23 15.66 5.03 4.78
N LEU A 24 15.02 4.14 5.54
CA LEU A 24 14.66 4.41 6.92
C LEU A 24 15.90 4.51 7.80
N HIS A 25 16.15 5.68 8.33
CA HIS A 25 17.17 5.98 9.32
C HIS A 25 16.54 6.09 10.70
N LEU A 26 16.72 5.07 11.52
CA LEU A 26 16.29 5.14 12.91
C LEU A 26 17.47 5.60 13.78
N PRO A 27 17.26 6.58 14.66
CA PRO A 27 18.30 7.01 15.59
C PRO A 27 18.65 5.90 16.60
N GLU A 28 19.77 6.07 17.27
CA GLU A 28 20.18 5.18 18.35
C GLU A 28 19.09 5.11 19.43
N GLY A 29 18.74 3.89 19.86
CA GLY A 29 17.69 3.64 20.84
C GLY A 29 16.27 3.52 20.28
N ALA A 30 16.03 3.79 19.00
CA ALA A 30 14.73 3.54 18.38
C ALA A 30 14.55 2.06 18.04
N ASP A 31 13.34 1.55 18.27
CA ASP A 31 13.01 0.15 18.01
C ASP A 31 12.38 -0.03 16.62
N ARG A 32 13.06 -0.81 15.78
CA ARG A 32 12.57 -1.18 14.44
C ARG A 32 11.27 -1.97 14.45
N THR A 33 10.95 -2.62 15.56
CA THR A 33 9.72 -3.41 15.72
C THR A 33 8.58 -2.58 16.31
N ASN A 34 8.88 -1.40 16.85
CA ASN A 34 7.90 -0.51 17.43
C ASN A 34 7.15 0.25 16.34
N THR A 35 5.83 0.12 16.33
CA THR A 35 4.97 0.77 15.31
C THR A 35 5.04 2.30 15.39
N ASP A 36 5.11 2.87 16.59
CA ASP A 36 5.14 4.33 16.77
C ASP A 36 6.44 4.93 16.25
N ASP A 37 7.57 4.27 16.50
CA ASP A 37 8.86 4.67 15.93
C ASP A 37 8.83 4.58 14.40
N GLN A 38 8.31 3.48 13.85
CA GLN A 38 8.16 3.33 12.40
C GLN A 38 7.32 4.47 11.78
N LEU A 39 6.16 4.77 12.37
CA LEU A 39 5.29 5.84 11.89
C LEU A 39 5.97 7.20 11.99
N LYS A 40 6.52 7.53 13.16
CA LYS A 40 7.16 8.80 13.44
C LYS A 40 8.29 9.09 12.44
N TYR A 41 9.25 8.18 12.34
CA TYR A 41 10.46 8.43 11.55
C TYR A 41 10.19 8.38 10.06
N ARG A 42 9.31 7.49 9.57
CA ARG A 42 8.93 7.45 8.15
C ARG A 42 8.14 8.68 7.73
N THR A 43 7.22 9.15 8.57
CA THR A 43 6.48 10.38 8.31
C THR A 43 7.44 11.57 8.24
N GLN A 44 8.37 11.66 9.19
CA GLN A 44 9.37 12.73 9.21
C GLN A 44 10.27 12.71 7.96
N GLU A 45 10.74 11.54 7.52
CA GLU A 45 11.55 11.42 6.30
C GLU A 45 10.78 11.87 5.05
N ILE A 46 9.49 11.57 4.97
CA ILE A 46 8.64 12.02 3.86
C ILE A 46 8.47 13.54 3.90
N LEU A 47 8.16 14.11 5.06
CA LEU A 47 8.00 15.55 5.21
C LEU A 47 9.29 16.31 4.88
N THR A 48 10.43 15.84 5.37
CA THR A 48 11.76 16.42 5.04
C THR A 48 12.01 16.36 3.54
N PHE A 49 11.71 15.22 2.90
CA PHE A 49 11.86 15.10 1.46
C PHE A 49 10.95 16.05 0.68
N LEU A 50 9.70 16.22 1.08
CA LEU A 50 8.78 17.16 0.44
C LEU A 50 9.28 18.60 0.57
N ASP A 51 9.75 19.00 1.75
CA ASP A 51 10.31 20.32 2.02
C ASP A 51 11.57 20.60 1.18
N GLU A 52 12.53 19.67 1.15
CA GLU A 52 13.73 19.74 0.31
C GLU A 52 13.43 19.84 -1.20
N SER A 53 12.28 19.31 -1.60
CA SER A 53 11.80 19.34 -2.98
C SER A 53 10.89 20.52 -3.29
N ASN A 54 10.71 21.46 -2.35
CA ASN A 54 9.78 22.59 -2.44
C ASN A 54 8.33 22.15 -2.74
N MET A 55 7.92 21.00 -2.21
CA MET A 55 6.57 20.46 -2.35
C MET A 55 5.87 20.44 -0.99
N LYS A 56 4.56 20.66 -1.02
CA LYS A 56 3.70 20.56 0.16
C LYS A 56 2.69 19.43 -0.04
N ILE A 57 2.23 18.84 1.05
CA ILE A 57 1.18 17.81 0.97
C ILE A 57 -0.10 18.35 0.31
N THR A 58 -0.35 19.65 0.43
CA THR A 58 -1.49 20.34 -0.17
C THR A 58 -1.40 20.52 -1.68
N ASP A 59 -0.27 20.18 -2.29
CA ASP A 59 -0.09 20.26 -3.75
C ASP A 59 -0.63 18.99 -4.45
N PHE A 60 -1.10 18.01 -3.68
CA PHE A 60 -1.62 16.74 -4.20
C PHE A 60 -3.14 16.66 -4.07
N ASP A 61 -3.79 16.15 -5.10
CA ASP A 61 -5.25 15.94 -5.12
C ASP A 61 -5.66 14.67 -4.38
N ILE A 62 -4.79 13.65 -4.34
CA ILE A 62 -5.07 12.34 -3.75
C ILE A 62 -3.76 11.64 -3.38
N ILE A 63 -3.79 10.85 -2.31
CA ILE A 63 -2.70 9.95 -1.96
C ILE A 63 -3.15 8.50 -2.16
N ALA A 64 -2.43 7.76 -3.01
CA ALA A 64 -2.59 6.33 -3.15
C ALA A 64 -1.57 5.60 -2.25
N SER A 65 -2.07 4.94 -1.23
CA SER A 65 -1.27 4.24 -0.23
C SER A 65 -1.35 2.73 -0.45
N ARG A 66 -0.22 2.06 -0.60
CA ARG A 66 -0.22 0.61 -0.60
C ARG A 66 -0.77 0.11 0.74
N CYS A 67 -1.79 -0.75 0.72
CA CYS A 67 -2.40 -1.28 1.92
C CYS A 67 -1.63 -2.49 2.48
N GLY A 68 -1.74 -2.69 3.79
CA GLY A 68 -1.33 -3.90 4.47
C GLY A 68 -2.36 -5.02 4.39
N GLN A 69 -2.20 -6.02 5.24
CA GLN A 69 -3.11 -7.17 5.31
C GLN A 69 -4.29 -6.83 6.21
N ILE A 70 -5.38 -6.37 5.61
CA ILE A 70 -6.68 -6.20 6.29
C ILE A 70 -7.49 -7.51 6.25
N PRO A 71 -8.54 -7.69 7.08
CA PRO A 71 -9.41 -8.85 7.02
C PRO A 71 -9.93 -9.12 5.62
N ARG A 72 -10.36 -10.35 5.34
CA ARG A 72 -10.83 -10.77 4.00
C ARG A 72 -11.89 -9.82 3.45
N HIS A 73 -11.70 -9.38 2.22
CA HIS A 73 -12.50 -8.36 1.55
C HIS A 73 -12.47 -8.57 0.02
N PRO A 74 -13.40 -8.00 -0.75
CA PRO A 74 -13.31 -7.95 -2.21
C PRO A 74 -12.02 -7.26 -2.67
N ALA A 75 -11.51 -7.59 -3.87
CA ALA A 75 -10.36 -6.89 -4.46
C ALA A 75 -10.81 -5.55 -5.06
N GLU A 76 -10.83 -4.54 -4.24
CA GLU A 76 -11.26 -3.18 -4.58
C GLU A 76 -10.28 -2.13 -4.06
N CYS A 77 -10.48 -0.89 -4.46
CA CYS A 77 -9.81 0.27 -3.92
C CYS A 77 -10.64 0.83 -2.75
N TYR A 78 -10.05 0.91 -1.58
CA TYR A 78 -10.72 1.37 -0.36
C TYR A 78 -10.26 2.77 0.04
N TRP A 79 -11.17 3.57 0.58
CA TRP A 79 -10.79 4.77 1.30
C TRP A 79 -10.05 4.36 2.58
N ALA A 80 -8.85 4.88 2.75
CA ALA A 80 -8.15 4.74 4.02
C ALA A 80 -8.85 5.61 5.07
N ASN A 81 -9.10 5.03 6.23
CA ASN A 81 -9.74 5.70 7.36
C ASN A 81 -9.17 5.19 8.68
N GLN A 82 -9.57 5.81 9.78
CA GLN A 82 -9.09 5.46 11.11
C GLN A 82 -9.36 3.99 11.45
N LEU A 83 -10.53 3.45 11.09
CA LEU A 83 -10.87 2.04 11.34
C LEU A 83 -9.89 1.09 10.67
N MET A 84 -9.53 1.36 9.39
CA MET A 84 -8.51 0.57 8.68
C MET A 84 -7.16 0.63 9.41
N CYS A 85 -6.75 1.81 9.84
CA CYS A 85 -5.50 2.00 10.58
C CYS A 85 -5.50 1.28 11.93
N ASP A 86 -6.61 1.33 12.66
CA ASP A 86 -6.76 0.63 13.94
C ASP A 86 -6.68 -0.90 13.77
N VAL A 87 -7.29 -1.44 12.72
CA VAL A 87 -7.18 -2.86 12.39
C VAL A 87 -5.74 -3.23 12.07
N LEU A 88 -5.06 -2.46 11.21
CA LEU A 88 -3.67 -2.72 10.82
C LEU A 88 -2.68 -2.57 11.99
N ARG A 89 -2.99 -1.73 12.98
CA ARG A 89 -2.15 -1.46 14.14
C ARG A 89 -2.38 -2.46 15.28
N PHE A 90 -3.63 -2.68 15.66
CA PHE A 90 -4.00 -3.40 16.89
C PHE A 90 -4.48 -4.82 16.66
N ARG A 91 -4.87 -5.17 15.43
CA ARG A 91 -5.37 -6.50 15.05
C ARG A 91 -4.79 -6.96 13.70
N PRO A 92 -3.47 -6.80 13.46
CA PRO A 92 -2.88 -7.16 12.17
C PRO A 92 -2.96 -8.68 11.94
N ILE A 93 -3.24 -9.07 10.70
CA ILE A 93 -3.12 -10.49 10.28
C ILE A 93 -1.66 -10.93 10.35
N SER A 94 -0.73 -10.03 10.04
CA SER A 94 0.71 -10.22 10.24
C SER A 94 1.40 -8.88 10.43
N ASN A 95 2.53 -8.88 11.14
CA ASN A 95 3.41 -7.73 11.29
C ASN A 95 4.20 -7.53 10.00
N HIS A 96 3.66 -6.72 9.10
CA HIS A 96 4.27 -6.44 7.81
C HIS A 96 4.42 -4.93 7.59
N ALA A 97 5.54 -4.50 7.04
CA ALA A 97 5.85 -3.08 6.84
C ALA A 97 4.79 -2.33 6.00
N SER A 98 4.07 -3.03 5.11
CA SER A 98 2.99 -2.42 4.34
C SER A 98 1.81 -1.95 5.20
N ASN A 99 1.68 -2.45 6.43
CA ASN A 99 0.64 -2.00 7.37
C ASN A 99 0.81 -0.52 7.73
N TYR A 100 2.04 -0.01 7.72
CA TYR A 100 2.31 1.39 8.06
C TYR A 100 1.85 2.38 6.99
N ALA A 101 1.74 1.97 5.73
CA ALA A 101 1.51 2.90 4.63
C ALA A 101 0.20 3.69 4.75
N PRO A 102 -0.98 3.11 5.02
CA PRO A 102 -2.20 3.89 5.24
C PRO A 102 -2.12 4.82 6.46
N MET A 103 -1.48 4.36 7.55
CA MET A 103 -1.33 5.16 8.77
C MET A 103 -0.47 6.40 8.52
N ILE A 104 0.67 6.23 7.82
CA ILE A 104 1.55 7.35 7.42
C ILE A 104 0.77 8.31 6.52
N SER A 105 0.04 7.80 5.54
CA SER A 105 -0.70 8.64 4.60
C SER A 105 -1.79 9.46 5.28
N LEU A 106 -2.52 8.87 6.25
CA LEU A 106 -3.51 9.62 7.04
C LEU A 106 -2.85 10.67 7.95
N GLU A 107 -1.69 10.38 8.53
CA GLU A 107 -0.97 11.37 9.34
C GLU A 107 -0.47 12.54 8.48
N LEU A 108 0.04 12.26 7.27
CA LEU A 108 0.48 13.30 6.33
C LEU A 108 -0.66 14.21 5.88
N THR A 109 -1.87 13.68 5.73
CA THR A 109 -3.05 14.43 5.26
C THR A 109 -3.89 15.02 6.40
N LYS A 110 -3.46 14.85 7.64
CA LYS A 110 -4.19 15.34 8.81
C LYS A 110 -4.38 16.87 8.75
N GLY A 111 -5.62 17.29 8.94
CA GLY A 111 -6.00 18.71 8.83
C GLY A 111 -6.14 19.23 7.40
N THR A 112 -6.06 18.35 6.40
CA THR A 112 -6.37 18.66 5.00
C THR A 112 -7.64 17.93 4.55
N ASN A 113 -8.13 18.27 3.35
CA ASN A 113 -9.24 17.55 2.71
C ASN A 113 -8.74 16.55 1.66
N ILE A 114 -7.44 16.23 1.64
CA ILE A 114 -6.86 15.32 0.64
C ILE A 114 -7.27 13.89 0.96
N PRO A 115 -7.95 13.22 0.04
CA PRO A 115 -8.36 11.84 0.23
C PRO A 115 -7.17 10.88 0.15
N VAL A 116 -7.25 9.81 0.94
CA VAL A 116 -6.28 8.71 0.91
C VAL A 116 -6.99 7.45 0.46
N VAL A 117 -6.46 6.79 -0.57
CA VAL A 117 -6.97 5.51 -1.06
C VAL A 117 -5.96 4.38 -0.84
N ALA A 118 -6.48 3.19 -0.61
CA ALA A 118 -5.71 1.98 -0.36
C ALA A 118 -6.09 0.90 -1.41
N PRO A 119 -5.50 0.94 -2.62
CA PRO A 119 -5.92 0.09 -3.73
C PRO A 119 -5.33 -1.33 -3.70
N HIS A 120 -4.53 -1.69 -2.70
CA HIS A 120 -3.63 -2.82 -2.88
C HIS A 120 -3.52 -3.72 -1.65
N ALA A 121 -4.65 -4.01 -1.01
CA ALA A 121 -4.69 -4.98 0.08
C ALA A 121 -4.54 -6.42 -0.46
N PRO A 122 -3.54 -7.18 0.02
CA PRO A 122 -3.21 -8.49 -0.58
C PRO A 122 -4.07 -9.65 -0.06
N THR A 123 -5.01 -9.39 0.83
CA THR A 123 -5.81 -10.41 1.55
C THR A 123 -7.24 -10.57 1.01
N SER A 124 -7.46 -10.23 -0.27
CA SER A 124 -8.77 -10.43 -0.90
C SER A 124 -9.18 -11.90 -0.92
N PHE A 125 -10.51 -12.17 -0.93
CA PHE A 125 -11.04 -13.54 -0.93
C PHE A 125 -11.31 -14.10 -2.35
N GLU A 126 -10.77 -13.47 -3.38
CA GLU A 126 -11.02 -13.87 -4.77
C GLU A 126 -10.19 -15.07 -5.26
N MET A 127 -9.31 -15.60 -4.43
CA MET A 127 -8.60 -16.84 -4.75
C MET A 127 -9.49 -18.05 -4.51
N SER A 128 -9.50 -18.98 -5.46
CA SER A 128 -10.15 -20.28 -5.29
C SER A 128 -9.54 -21.05 -4.11
N GLU A 129 -10.28 -21.98 -3.52
CA GLU A 129 -9.80 -22.77 -2.37
C GLU A 129 -8.49 -23.51 -2.69
N ILE A 130 -8.40 -24.11 -3.88
CA ILE A 130 -7.21 -24.82 -4.30
C ILE A 130 -5.99 -23.90 -4.44
N ALA A 131 -6.19 -22.65 -4.86
CA ALA A 131 -5.11 -21.68 -4.98
C ALA A 131 -4.60 -21.17 -3.61
N GLN A 132 -5.31 -21.43 -2.53
CA GLN A 132 -4.90 -21.09 -1.16
C GLN A 132 -4.09 -22.20 -0.48
N VAL A 133 -4.00 -23.37 -1.10
CA VAL A 133 -3.27 -24.53 -0.54
C VAL A 133 -1.76 -24.23 -0.58
N SER A 134 -1.12 -24.33 0.58
CA SER A 134 0.34 -24.32 0.68
C SER A 134 0.93 -25.67 0.31
N GLY A 135 2.11 -25.68 -0.32
CA GLY A 135 2.90 -26.90 -0.50
C GLY A 135 3.43 -27.51 0.81
N CYS A 136 3.31 -26.78 1.91
CA CYS A 136 3.70 -27.26 3.24
C CYS A 136 2.44 -27.51 4.10
N LYS A 137 2.23 -28.74 4.56
CA LYS A 137 1.07 -29.12 5.39
C LYS A 137 0.99 -28.37 6.72
N ALA A 138 2.10 -27.86 7.23
CA ALA A 138 2.15 -27.11 8.47
C ALA A 138 1.66 -25.66 8.33
N ILE A 139 1.50 -25.17 7.11
CA ILE A 139 1.01 -23.82 6.83
C ILE A 139 -0.50 -23.89 6.52
N PRO A 140 -1.35 -23.17 7.28
CA PRO A 140 -2.78 -23.15 7.02
C PRO A 140 -3.08 -22.51 5.66
N LEU A 141 -4.28 -22.75 5.14
CA LEU A 141 -4.79 -22.09 3.94
C LEU A 141 -4.65 -20.57 4.07
N LYS A 142 -4.00 -19.95 3.10
CA LYS A 142 -3.74 -18.51 3.14
C LYS A 142 -3.95 -17.87 1.78
N SER A 143 -4.81 -16.88 1.72
CA SER A 143 -4.94 -16.02 0.56
C SER A 143 -3.94 -14.86 0.68
N GLY A 144 -3.17 -14.64 -0.38
CA GLY A 144 -2.26 -13.50 -0.47
C GLY A 144 -1.96 -13.22 -1.94
N SER A 145 -2.70 -12.30 -2.53
CA SER A 145 -2.56 -11.94 -3.95
C SER A 145 -2.85 -10.47 -4.19
N HIS A 146 -2.16 -9.90 -5.14
CA HIS A 146 -2.41 -8.55 -5.62
C HIS A 146 -3.40 -8.56 -6.80
N VAL A 147 -4.59 -9.08 -6.55
CA VAL A 147 -5.63 -9.36 -7.56
C VAL A 147 -5.98 -8.11 -8.37
N LEU A 148 -6.15 -6.96 -7.73
CA LEU A 148 -6.50 -5.71 -8.40
C LEU A 148 -5.45 -5.32 -9.45
N ASN A 149 -4.17 -5.40 -9.11
CA ASN A 149 -3.08 -5.14 -10.04
C ASN A 149 -3.03 -6.15 -11.18
N SER A 150 -3.20 -7.43 -10.86
CA SER A 150 -3.19 -8.49 -11.88
C SER A 150 -4.31 -8.28 -12.90
N LYS A 151 -5.52 -7.99 -12.42
CA LYS A 151 -6.67 -7.66 -13.29
C LYS A 151 -6.42 -6.40 -14.14
N TYR A 152 -5.82 -5.36 -13.55
CA TYR A 152 -5.50 -4.14 -14.27
C TYR A 152 -4.48 -4.39 -15.38
N VAL A 153 -3.38 -5.09 -15.09
CA VAL A 153 -2.36 -5.42 -16.10
C VAL A 153 -2.93 -6.31 -17.19
N ALA A 154 -3.78 -7.28 -16.85
CA ALA A 154 -4.43 -8.14 -17.83
C ALA A 154 -5.36 -7.35 -18.76
N ARG A 155 -6.13 -6.39 -18.24
CA ARG A 155 -6.96 -5.48 -19.06
C ARG A 155 -6.12 -4.64 -20.02
N LEU A 156 -5.08 -3.97 -19.52
CA LEU A 156 -4.17 -3.20 -20.37
C LEU A 156 -3.52 -4.06 -21.47
N SER A 157 -3.15 -5.29 -21.14
CA SER A 157 -2.55 -6.22 -22.11
C SER A 157 -3.55 -6.63 -23.17
N ALA A 158 -4.80 -6.90 -22.78
CA ALA A 158 -5.86 -7.21 -23.72
C ALA A 158 -6.12 -6.04 -24.70
N GLU A 159 -6.26 -4.82 -24.17
CA GLU A 159 -6.46 -3.61 -24.98
C GLU A 159 -5.33 -3.41 -26.00
N ARG A 160 -4.06 -3.57 -25.59
CA ARG A 160 -2.90 -3.47 -26.50
C ARG A 160 -2.91 -4.51 -27.62
N LEU A 161 -3.56 -5.65 -27.39
CA LEU A 161 -3.72 -6.73 -28.36
C LEU A 161 -5.02 -6.60 -29.18
N GLY A 162 -5.78 -5.51 -29.00
CA GLY A 162 -7.09 -5.31 -29.65
C GLY A 162 -8.16 -6.31 -29.17
N LYS A 163 -8.04 -6.79 -27.92
CA LYS A 163 -8.97 -7.75 -27.28
C LYS A 163 -9.63 -7.11 -26.06
N THR A 164 -10.69 -7.72 -25.57
CA THR A 164 -11.25 -7.40 -24.25
C THR A 164 -10.65 -8.33 -23.18
N TYR A 165 -10.81 -7.97 -21.92
CA TYR A 165 -10.35 -8.80 -20.79
C TYR A 165 -11.04 -10.19 -20.81
N GLU A 166 -12.31 -10.24 -21.21
CA GLU A 166 -13.13 -11.45 -21.26
C GLU A 166 -12.74 -12.36 -22.42
N THR A 167 -12.21 -11.83 -23.51
CA THR A 167 -11.82 -12.61 -24.71
C THR A 167 -10.33 -12.88 -24.80
N GLY A 168 -9.54 -12.28 -23.89
CA GLY A 168 -8.11 -12.53 -23.80
C GLY A 168 -7.80 -13.87 -23.13
N THR A 169 -6.77 -14.57 -23.62
CA THR A 169 -6.15 -15.69 -22.92
C THR A 169 -4.83 -15.18 -22.33
N PHE A 170 -4.64 -15.32 -21.03
CA PHE A 170 -3.49 -14.82 -20.26
C PHE A 170 -2.76 -15.94 -19.55
#